data_1315ce32db0e005f1e67fbb0048ba087
#
_entry.id   1315ce32db0e005f1e67fbb0048ba087
#
_cell.length_a   1.000
_cell.length_b   1.000
_cell.length_c   1.000
_cell.angle_alpha   90.00
_cell.angle_beta   90.00
_cell.angle_gamma   90.00
#
_symmetry.space_group_name_H-M   'P 1'
#
loop_
_entity.id
_entity.type
_entity.pdbx_description
1 polymer ?
#
loop_
_entity_poly.entity_id
_entity_poly.type
_entity_poly.pdbx_seq_one_letter_code
_entity_poly.pdbx_strand_id
1 'polypeptide(L)'
;MKFSLTKLCRISLIACFIKYWSKRNFSSYSVLGDDMNKKELLESIAKRGNGEIYLGVVGAVRTGKSTFIKRVIENLVVPNITDEYEKKKCLDEIPQSAKGKTIMTTEPKFVPSSGAKLKIDDFEASVKLVDCVGFVIPNALGYTDEDGNPRMIKTPWFSESVPFVEAAEIGTEKVIKDHSTIGIVVTTDGSFGELKREDYLDAEEKVIGELISIGKPFIIVLNTTHPDNPETRSIKDNLQSTYNVPVLPINVENMEEPEILNILKEALYEFPVLDIAVDIPKWVNVLPHNDYLV
;
A
#
# COMPACT_ATOMS: atom_id res chain seq x y z
N MET A 1 15.11 41.73 22.14
CA MET A 1 14.86 40.33 21.76
C MET A 1 15.44 40.11 20.34
N LYS A 2 16.69 39.70 20.23
CA LYS A 2 17.33 39.36 18.95
C LYS A 2 17.33 37.85 18.80
N PHE A 3 16.42 37.31 18.01
CA PHE A 3 16.48 35.92 17.61
C PHE A 3 17.54 35.75 16.54
N SER A 4 18.56 34.99 16.87
CA SER A 4 19.69 34.74 16.01
C SER A 4 19.29 33.88 14.79
N LEU A 5 19.45 34.44 13.60
CA LEU A 5 19.27 33.75 12.30
C LEU A 5 20.11 32.47 12.13
N THR A 6 21.08 32.23 13.01
CA THR A 6 21.98 31.08 12.96
C THR A 6 21.32 29.74 13.37
N LYS A 7 20.26 29.75 14.20
CA LYS A 7 19.54 28.54 14.58
C LYS A 7 18.64 27.99 13.45
N LEU A 8 18.01 28.88 12.69
CA LEU A 8 17.19 28.48 11.53
C LEU A 8 18.03 27.90 10.38
N CYS A 9 19.25 28.41 10.19
CA CYS A 9 20.16 27.92 9.14
C CYS A 9 20.70 26.50 9.46
N ARG A 10 20.95 26.18 10.75
CA ARG A 10 21.44 24.85 11.18
C ARG A 10 20.36 23.78 11.09
N ILE A 11 19.11 24.10 11.48
CA ILE A 11 17.97 23.19 11.34
C ILE A 11 17.67 22.91 9.85
N SER A 12 17.80 23.92 9.00
CA SER A 12 17.67 23.78 7.54
C SER A 12 18.79 22.93 6.92
N LEU A 13 20.02 23.03 7.41
CA LEU A 13 21.15 22.21 6.95
C LEU A 13 21.01 20.74 7.40
N ILE A 14 20.57 20.49 8.62
CA ILE A 14 20.31 19.13 9.11
C ILE A 14 19.11 18.51 8.36
N ALA A 15 18.03 19.26 8.13
CA ALA A 15 16.91 18.81 7.33
C ALA A 15 17.29 18.59 5.85
N CYS A 16 18.17 19.43 5.29
CA CYS A 16 18.71 19.25 3.94
C CYS A 16 19.68 18.06 3.87
N PHE A 17 20.49 17.85 4.92
CA PHE A 17 21.41 16.70 5.02
C PHE A 17 20.66 15.40 5.19
N ILE A 18 19.63 15.37 6.04
CA ILE A 18 18.73 14.21 6.22
C ILE A 18 17.98 13.93 4.92
N LYS A 19 17.47 14.96 4.24
CA LYS A 19 16.76 14.82 2.95
C LYS A 19 17.69 14.41 1.79
N TYR A 20 18.94 14.85 1.81
CA TYR A 20 19.95 14.49 0.81
C TYR A 20 20.60 13.14 1.10
N TRP A 21 20.75 12.77 2.39
CA TRP A 21 21.32 11.51 2.84
C TRP A 21 20.32 10.36 2.73
N SER A 22 19.05 10.60 3.01
CA SER A 22 17.93 9.68 2.81
C SER A 22 17.80 9.18 1.37
N LYS A 23 18.18 10.00 0.37
CA LYS A 23 18.11 9.62 -1.04
C LYS A 23 19.27 8.78 -1.57
N ARG A 24 20.36 8.58 -0.85
CA ARG A 24 21.57 7.96 -1.41
C ARG A 24 22.14 6.72 -0.74
N ASN A 25 21.78 6.38 0.50
CA ASN A 25 22.47 5.29 1.23
C ASN A 25 21.56 4.53 2.20
N PHE A 26 20.41 4.04 1.78
CA PHE A 26 19.53 3.21 2.63
C PHE A 26 19.77 1.70 2.46
N SER A 27 21.01 1.27 2.21
CA SER A 27 21.31 -0.16 2.18
C SER A 27 21.98 -0.71 3.45
N SER A 28 22.21 0.13 4.47
CA SER A 28 22.86 -0.39 5.71
C SER A 28 22.76 0.54 6.93
N TYR A 29 21.56 0.91 7.35
CA TYR A 29 21.35 1.38 8.73
C TYR A 29 20.03 0.82 9.24
N SER A 30 20.12 -0.25 10.02
CA SER A 30 19.10 -0.68 10.96
C SER A 30 18.99 0.37 12.07
N VAL A 31 18.21 1.42 11.82
CA VAL A 31 17.85 2.39 12.83
C VAL A 31 16.43 2.12 13.25
N LEU A 32 16.25 1.46 14.38
CA LEU A 32 14.97 1.30 15.11
C LEU A 32 13.82 0.64 14.34
N GLY A 33 14.02 -0.48 13.66
CA GLY A 33 12.94 -1.09 12.89
C GLY A 33 12.99 -2.61 12.74
N ASP A 34 14.14 -3.25 12.94
CA ASP A 34 14.21 -4.70 12.74
C ASP A 34 13.49 -5.49 13.84
N ASP A 35 13.27 -4.90 15.02
CA ASP A 35 12.61 -5.53 16.16
C ASP A 35 11.18 -5.01 16.42
N MET A 36 10.57 -4.25 15.49
CA MET A 36 9.20 -3.74 15.66
C MET A 36 8.22 -4.90 15.71
N ASN A 37 7.53 -5.06 16.83
CA ASN A 37 6.52 -6.11 16.97
C ASN A 37 5.22 -5.74 16.24
N LYS A 38 4.33 -6.72 16.05
CA LYS A 38 3.05 -6.58 15.34
C LYS A 38 2.20 -5.41 15.87
N LYS A 39 2.12 -5.26 17.22
CA LYS A 39 1.35 -4.21 17.86
C LYS A 39 1.92 -2.83 17.53
N GLU A 40 3.22 -2.62 17.72
CA GLU A 40 3.90 -1.35 17.44
C GLU A 40 3.77 -0.93 15.97
N LEU A 41 3.85 -1.89 15.06
CA LEU A 41 3.66 -1.66 13.63
C LEU A 41 2.25 -1.12 13.33
N LEU A 42 1.23 -1.83 13.80
CA LEU A 42 -0.16 -1.44 13.55
C LEU A 42 -0.55 -0.14 14.28
N GLU A 43 -0.03 0.11 15.48
CA GLU A 43 -0.17 1.40 16.17
C GLU A 43 0.44 2.55 15.37
N SER A 44 1.63 2.33 14.82
CA SER A 44 2.34 3.34 14.04
C SER A 44 1.59 3.72 12.76
N ILE A 45 0.96 2.73 12.11
CA ILE A 45 0.10 2.97 10.95
C ILE A 45 -1.21 3.65 11.35
N ALA A 46 -1.86 3.16 12.40
CA ALA A 46 -3.14 3.71 12.88
C ALA A 46 -3.00 5.18 13.33
N LYS A 47 -1.90 5.56 13.99
CA LYS A 47 -1.62 6.96 14.35
C LYS A 47 -1.62 7.91 13.13
N ARG A 48 -1.22 7.43 11.96
CA ARG A 48 -1.24 8.19 10.71
C ARG A 48 -2.62 8.29 10.07
N GLY A 49 -3.51 7.37 10.42
CA GLY A 49 -4.90 7.29 9.95
C GLY A 49 -5.94 7.69 11.01
N ASN A 50 -5.56 8.47 12.04
CA ASN A 50 -6.47 8.88 13.14
C ASN A 50 -7.16 7.70 13.86
N GLY A 51 -6.45 6.60 14.06
CA GLY A 51 -6.96 5.37 14.68
C GLY A 51 -7.56 4.37 13.70
N GLU A 52 -7.54 4.67 12.41
CA GLU A 52 -8.03 3.79 11.36
C GLU A 52 -6.91 3.41 10.39
N ILE A 53 -6.96 2.18 9.90
CA ILE A 53 -6.02 1.65 8.90
C ILE A 53 -6.81 1.38 7.62
N TYR A 54 -6.60 2.21 6.60
CA TYR A 54 -7.21 2.04 5.30
C TYR A 54 -6.16 1.60 4.27
N LEU A 55 -6.28 0.37 3.79
CA LEU A 55 -5.40 -0.18 2.76
C LEU A 55 -6.10 -0.11 1.40
N GLY A 56 -5.65 0.79 0.54
CA GLY A 56 -6.13 0.89 -0.85
C GLY A 56 -5.39 -0.10 -1.74
N VAL A 57 -6.07 -1.17 -2.17
CA VAL A 57 -5.47 -2.20 -3.02
C VAL A 57 -5.80 -1.92 -4.47
N VAL A 58 -4.80 -1.57 -5.25
CA VAL A 58 -4.93 -1.13 -6.64
C VAL A 58 -4.03 -1.93 -7.58
N GLY A 59 -4.24 -1.78 -8.88
CA GLY A 59 -3.45 -2.47 -9.89
C GLY A 59 -4.31 -2.84 -11.09
N ALA A 60 -3.72 -3.46 -12.11
CA ALA A 60 -4.45 -3.96 -13.26
C ALA A 60 -5.46 -5.06 -12.89
N VAL A 61 -6.44 -5.29 -13.73
CA VAL A 61 -7.32 -6.46 -13.58
C VAL A 61 -6.49 -7.75 -13.59
N ARG A 62 -6.90 -8.76 -12.84
CA ARG A 62 -6.24 -10.09 -12.83
C ARG A 62 -4.84 -10.15 -12.19
N THR A 63 -4.37 -9.14 -11.50
CA THR A 63 -3.08 -9.17 -10.78
C THR A 63 -3.15 -9.89 -9.43
N GLY A 64 -4.33 -10.28 -8.95
CA GLY A 64 -4.52 -10.96 -7.66
C GLY A 64 -4.95 -10.04 -6.51
N LYS A 65 -5.45 -8.82 -6.78
CA LYS A 65 -5.94 -7.88 -5.76
C LYS A 65 -6.93 -8.50 -4.77
N SER A 66 -8.00 -9.09 -5.28
CA SER A 66 -9.04 -9.69 -4.42
C SER A 66 -8.51 -10.88 -3.64
N THR A 67 -7.54 -11.64 -4.18
CA THR A 67 -6.84 -12.70 -3.45
C THR A 67 -5.98 -12.11 -2.33
N PHE A 68 -5.26 -11.02 -2.61
CA PHE A 68 -4.49 -10.29 -1.60
C PHE A 68 -5.39 -9.83 -0.44
N ILE A 69 -6.49 -9.17 -0.75
CA ILE A 69 -7.48 -8.72 0.25
C ILE A 69 -7.99 -9.89 1.09
N LYS A 70 -8.36 -10.99 0.42
CA LYS A 70 -8.79 -12.20 1.08
C LYS A 70 -7.74 -12.71 2.08
N ARG A 71 -6.48 -12.83 1.69
CA ARG A 71 -5.41 -13.33 2.56
C ARG A 71 -5.11 -12.39 3.73
N VAL A 72 -5.14 -11.08 3.51
CA VAL A 72 -4.99 -10.10 4.61
C VAL A 72 -6.13 -10.26 5.62
N ILE A 73 -7.36 -10.42 5.15
CA ILE A 73 -8.51 -10.61 6.04
C ILE A 73 -8.41 -11.93 6.80
N GLU A 74 -8.16 -13.04 6.12
CA GLU A 74 -8.09 -14.36 6.73
C GLU A 74 -6.94 -14.49 7.73
N ASN A 75 -5.77 -13.97 7.41
CA ASN A 75 -4.54 -14.24 8.16
C ASN A 75 -4.15 -13.12 9.14
N LEU A 76 -4.59 -11.88 8.93
CA LEU A 76 -4.31 -10.77 9.85
C LEU A 76 -5.55 -10.24 10.56
N VAL A 77 -6.66 -10.03 9.84
CA VAL A 77 -7.82 -9.34 10.41
C VAL A 77 -8.65 -10.27 11.29
N VAL A 78 -9.14 -11.37 10.75
CA VAL A 78 -10.03 -12.33 11.44
C VAL A 78 -9.43 -12.89 12.72
N PRO A 79 -8.13 -13.30 12.79
CA PRO A 79 -7.55 -13.81 14.02
C PRO A 79 -7.50 -12.78 15.18
N ASN A 80 -7.56 -11.49 14.86
CA ASN A 80 -7.48 -10.40 15.83
C ASN A 80 -8.83 -9.72 16.14
N ILE A 81 -9.94 -10.24 15.63
CA ILE A 81 -11.29 -9.85 16.01
C ILE A 81 -11.72 -10.67 17.23
N THR A 82 -12.27 -10.04 18.26
CA THR A 82 -12.74 -10.73 19.47
C THR A 82 -14.19 -11.18 19.39
N ASP A 83 -15.02 -10.46 18.63
CA ASP A 83 -16.45 -10.76 18.48
C ASP A 83 -16.70 -11.78 17.38
N GLU A 84 -17.34 -12.90 17.72
CA GLU A 84 -17.63 -14.01 16.78
C GLU A 84 -18.64 -13.63 15.69
N TYR A 85 -19.54 -12.69 15.95
CA TYR A 85 -20.47 -12.20 14.93
C TYR A 85 -19.74 -11.32 13.92
N GLU A 86 -18.87 -10.42 14.40
CA GLU A 86 -18.04 -9.59 13.53
C GLU A 86 -17.08 -10.46 12.69
N LYS A 87 -16.51 -11.54 13.24
CA LYS A 87 -15.70 -12.50 12.46
C LYS A 87 -16.47 -13.09 11.30
N LYS A 88 -17.68 -13.64 11.58
CA LYS A 88 -18.52 -14.24 10.53
C LYS A 88 -18.86 -13.21 9.45
N LYS A 89 -19.30 -12.02 9.86
CA LYS A 89 -19.62 -10.95 8.93
C LYS A 89 -18.41 -10.58 8.06
N CYS A 90 -17.22 -10.49 8.64
CA CYS A 90 -16.00 -10.20 7.92
C CYS A 90 -15.66 -11.28 6.88
N LEU A 91 -15.84 -12.55 7.23
CA LEU A 91 -15.63 -13.67 6.32
C LEU A 91 -16.64 -13.70 5.17
N ASP A 92 -17.91 -13.37 5.45
CA ASP A 92 -18.98 -13.33 4.43
C ASP A 92 -18.77 -12.19 3.41
N GLU A 93 -18.09 -11.12 3.80
CA GLU A 93 -17.80 -9.97 2.94
C GLU A 93 -16.50 -10.12 2.11
N ILE A 94 -15.75 -11.23 2.28
CA ILE A 94 -14.51 -11.47 1.53
C ILE A 94 -14.81 -11.54 0.02
N PRO A 95 -14.05 -10.81 -0.81
CA PRO A 95 -14.20 -10.88 -2.25
C PRO A 95 -13.97 -12.30 -2.77
N GLN A 96 -14.88 -12.79 -3.61
CA GLN A 96 -14.66 -14.05 -4.29
C GLN A 96 -13.67 -13.86 -5.44
N SER A 97 -12.59 -14.64 -5.41
CA SER A 97 -11.62 -14.66 -6.51
C SER A 97 -12.24 -15.36 -7.71
N ALA A 98 -12.52 -14.59 -8.76
CA ALA A 98 -13.04 -15.17 -10.00
C ALA A 98 -11.91 -15.90 -10.77
N LYS A 99 -12.15 -17.17 -11.08
CA LYS A 99 -11.32 -17.92 -12.05
C LYS A 99 -11.84 -17.63 -13.46
N GLY A 100 -10.97 -17.24 -14.40
CA GLY A 100 -11.35 -16.96 -15.79
C GLY A 100 -11.01 -15.52 -16.25
N LYS A 101 -11.35 -15.15 -17.48
CA LYS A 101 -10.96 -13.87 -18.09
C LYS A 101 -11.94 -12.70 -17.84
N THR A 102 -13.12 -12.96 -17.30
CA THR A 102 -14.19 -11.96 -17.13
C THR A 102 -13.99 -11.09 -15.92
N ILE A 103 -14.14 -9.78 -16.08
CA ILE A 103 -14.10 -8.80 -14.99
C ILE A 103 -15.44 -8.83 -14.27
N MET A 104 -15.40 -9.07 -12.93
CA MET A 104 -16.62 -9.20 -12.12
C MET A 104 -16.91 -7.96 -11.25
N THR A 105 -15.86 -7.28 -10.77
CA THR A 105 -16.00 -6.11 -9.90
C THR A 105 -16.26 -4.87 -10.76
N THR A 106 -17.35 -4.18 -10.50
CA THR A 106 -17.75 -2.97 -11.23
C THR A 106 -17.64 -1.70 -10.41
N GLU A 107 -17.51 -1.83 -9.08
CA GLU A 107 -17.43 -0.69 -8.17
C GLU A 107 -16.41 -0.99 -7.05
N PRO A 108 -15.66 0.02 -6.58
CA PRO A 108 -14.84 -0.13 -5.39
C PRO A 108 -15.66 -0.50 -4.17
N LYS A 109 -15.17 -1.44 -3.37
CA LYS A 109 -15.85 -1.90 -2.16
C LYS A 109 -14.93 -1.85 -0.95
N PHE A 110 -15.47 -1.38 0.18
CA PHE A 110 -14.80 -1.54 1.47
C PHE A 110 -15.01 -2.95 2.00
N VAL A 111 -13.93 -3.58 2.44
CA VAL A 111 -13.95 -4.94 2.97
C VAL A 111 -13.19 -4.96 4.30
N PRO A 112 -13.84 -5.27 5.39
CA PRO A 112 -15.30 -5.32 5.55
C PRO A 112 -15.94 -3.93 5.47
N SER A 113 -17.20 -3.86 5.05
CA SER A 113 -17.92 -2.60 4.79
C SER A 113 -17.99 -1.66 5.99
N SER A 114 -18.19 -2.20 7.20
CA SER A 114 -18.23 -1.46 8.46
C SER A 114 -16.85 -1.21 9.09
N GLY A 115 -15.77 -1.78 8.51
CA GLY A 115 -14.48 -1.89 9.17
C GLY A 115 -14.42 -3.01 10.21
N ALA A 116 -13.27 -3.66 10.33
CA ALA A 116 -13.00 -4.67 11.33
C ALA A 116 -12.27 -4.05 12.52
N LYS A 117 -12.78 -4.25 13.73
CA LYS A 117 -12.10 -3.83 14.96
C LYS A 117 -11.07 -4.87 15.34
N LEU A 118 -9.80 -4.55 15.13
CA LEU A 118 -8.69 -5.34 15.61
C LEU A 118 -8.39 -5.01 17.05
N LYS A 119 -8.16 -6.05 17.85
CA LYS A 119 -7.68 -5.93 19.22
C LYS A 119 -6.42 -6.76 19.41
N ILE A 120 -5.33 -6.08 19.78
CA ILE A 120 -4.04 -6.71 20.08
C ILE A 120 -3.57 -6.12 21.40
N ASP A 121 -3.61 -6.93 22.46
CA ASP A 121 -3.37 -6.51 23.84
C ASP A 121 -4.27 -5.34 24.26
N ASP A 122 -3.70 -4.17 24.52
CA ASP A 122 -4.36 -2.90 24.87
C ASP A 122 -4.59 -1.97 23.66
N PHE A 123 -4.13 -2.36 22.45
CA PHE A 123 -4.31 -1.60 21.22
C PHE A 123 -5.58 -2.03 20.50
N GLU A 124 -6.36 -1.03 20.09
CA GLU A 124 -7.55 -1.22 19.24
C GLU A 124 -7.46 -0.29 18.02
N ALA A 125 -7.74 -0.82 16.83
CA ALA A 125 -7.84 -0.05 15.59
C ALA A 125 -8.93 -0.62 14.69
N SER A 126 -9.49 0.25 13.83
CA SER A 126 -10.39 -0.16 12.75
C SER A 126 -9.58 -0.38 11.48
N VAL A 127 -9.74 -1.53 10.85
CA VAL A 127 -9.08 -1.84 9.57
C VAL A 127 -10.12 -2.02 8.48
N LYS A 128 -9.87 -1.38 7.35
CA LYS A 128 -10.64 -1.54 6.11
C LYS A 128 -9.68 -1.71 4.95
N LEU A 129 -9.99 -2.64 4.08
CA LEU A 129 -9.34 -2.76 2.78
C LEU A 129 -10.30 -2.23 1.73
N VAL A 130 -9.75 -1.65 0.67
CA VAL A 130 -10.57 -1.18 -0.45
C VAL A 130 -10.25 -2.01 -1.66
N ASP A 131 -11.21 -2.82 -2.10
CA ASP A 131 -11.11 -3.59 -3.35
C ASP A 131 -11.53 -2.68 -4.52
N CYS A 132 -10.56 -2.29 -5.33
CA CYS A 132 -10.79 -1.47 -6.50
C CYS A 132 -11.03 -2.32 -7.74
N VAL A 133 -11.84 -1.78 -8.65
CA VAL A 133 -11.85 -2.27 -10.03
C VAL A 133 -10.45 -2.04 -10.59
N GLY A 134 -9.82 -3.06 -11.16
CA GLY A 134 -8.48 -2.87 -11.72
C GLY A 134 -8.50 -2.10 -13.05
N PHE A 135 -7.39 -1.49 -13.38
CA PHE A 135 -7.15 -0.95 -14.72
C PHE A 135 -7.31 -2.05 -15.77
N VAL A 136 -8.01 -1.72 -16.84
CA VAL A 136 -8.25 -2.67 -17.94
C VAL A 136 -6.95 -2.88 -18.70
N ILE A 137 -6.70 -4.13 -19.08
CA ILE A 137 -5.53 -4.54 -19.86
C ILE A 137 -5.99 -5.12 -21.20
N PRO A 138 -5.13 -5.09 -22.23
CA PRO A 138 -5.37 -5.81 -23.47
C PRO A 138 -5.71 -7.29 -23.17
N ASN A 139 -6.60 -7.86 -23.96
CA ASN A 139 -7.04 -9.25 -23.82
C ASN A 139 -7.88 -9.61 -22.56
N ALA A 140 -8.19 -8.65 -21.67
CA ALA A 140 -9.21 -8.86 -20.64
C ALA A 140 -10.62 -8.90 -21.27
N LEU A 141 -11.51 -9.69 -20.69
CA LEU A 141 -12.90 -9.80 -21.14
C LEU A 141 -13.84 -9.14 -20.13
N GLY A 142 -14.95 -8.55 -20.62
CA GLY A 142 -16.04 -8.02 -19.79
C GLY A 142 -16.05 -6.50 -19.63
N TYR A 143 -15.21 -5.76 -20.37
CA TYR A 143 -15.27 -4.31 -20.47
C TYR A 143 -16.01 -3.82 -21.75
N THR A 144 -16.34 -4.74 -22.66
CA THR A 144 -17.21 -4.53 -23.80
C THR A 144 -18.47 -5.37 -23.67
N ASP A 145 -19.54 -4.95 -24.34
CA ASP A 145 -20.76 -5.73 -24.51
C ASP A 145 -20.60 -6.81 -25.61
N GLU A 146 -21.66 -7.57 -25.88
CA GLU A 146 -21.67 -8.62 -26.90
C GLU A 146 -21.48 -8.07 -28.34
N ASP A 147 -21.80 -6.80 -28.56
CA ASP A 147 -21.64 -6.11 -29.83
C ASP A 147 -20.29 -5.42 -30.01
N GLY A 148 -19.41 -5.52 -28.98
CA GLY A 148 -18.08 -4.92 -28.98
C GLY A 148 -18.03 -3.44 -28.57
N ASN A 149 -19.16 -2.84 -28.15
CA ASN A 149 -19.19 -1.48 -27.64
C ASN A 149 -18.69 -1.42 -26.22
N PRO A 150 -18.15 -0.26 -25.76
CA PRO A 150 -17.77 -0.07 -24.37
C PRO A 150 -18.93 -0.34 -23.42
N ARG A 151 -18.74 -1.22 -22.44
CA ARG A 151 -19.74 -1.48 -21.40
C ARG A 151 -19.95 -0.24 -20.56
N MET A 152 -21.20 0.27 -20.53
CA MET A 152 -21.58 1.43 -19.74
C MET A 152 -21.98 1.02 -18.33
N ILE A 153 -21.48 1.72 -17.32
CA ILE A 153 -21.82 1.47 -15.91
C ILE A 153 -22.20 2.78 -15.20
N LYS A 154 -23.06 2.66 -14.20
CA LYS A 154 -23.37 3.78 -13.28
C LYS A 154 -22.42 3.72 -12.11
N THR A 155 -21.89 4.87 -11.71
CA THR A 155 -21.08 5.03 -10.51
C THR A 155 -21.69 6.11 -9.61
N PRO A 156 -21.40 6.09 -8.30
CA PRO A 156 -21.90 7.13 -7.39
C PRO A 156 -21.39 8.54 -7.70
N TRP A 157 -20.36 8.66 -8.53
CA TRP A 157 -19.69 9.94 -8.82
C TRP A 157 -20.23 10.67 -10.06
N PHE A 158 -21.02 9.98 -10.90
CA PHE A 158 -21.58 10.55 -12.10
C PHE A 158 -23.09 10.40 -12.15
N SER A 159 -23.78 11.43 -12.63
CA SER A 159 -25.23 11.40 -12.85
C SER A 159 -25.62 10.50 -14.04
N GLU A 160 -24.72 10.34 -15.00
CA GLU A 160 -24.90 9.53 -16.20
C GLU A 160 -24.02 8.29 -16.17
N SER A 161 -24.37 7.30 -17.00
CA SER A 161 -23.53 6.12 -17.18
C SER A 161 -22.28 6.49 -17.96
N VAL A 162 -21.13 6.00 -17.51
CA VAL A 162 -19.81 6.21 -18.14
C VAL A 162 -19.22 4.88 -18.61
N PRO A 163 -18.29 4.90 -19.58
CA PRO A 163 -17.58 3.69 -19.98
C PRO A 163 -16.89 3.02 -18.80
N PHE A 164 -16.92 1.68 -18.77
CA PHE A 164 -16.33 0.89 -17.70
C PHE A 164 -14.86 1.26 -17.42
N VAL A 165 -14.07 1.50 -18.47
CA VAL A 165 -12.64 1.86 -18.35
C VAL A 165 -12.49 3.17 -17.59
N GLU A 166 -13.23 4.20 -17.96
CA GLU A 166 -13.21 5.52 -17.31
C GLU A 166 -13.66 5.44 -15.85
N ALA A 167 -14.72 4.68 -15.58
CA ALA A 167 -15.20 4.46 -14.23
C ALA A 167 -14.18 3.73 -13.35
N ALA A 168 -13.43 2.78 -13.91
CA ALA A 168 -12.39 2.05 -13.20
C ALA A 168 -11.20 2.96 -12.84
N GLU A 169 -10.76 3.81 -13.75
CA GLU A 169 -9.69 4.79 -13.54
C GLU A 169 -10.08 5.80 -12.44
N ILE A 170 -11.21 6.47 -12.59
CA ILE A 170 -11.71 7.45 -11.61
C ILE A 170 -11.98 6.81 -10.23
N GLY A 171 -12.57 5.61 -10.24
CA GLY A 171 -12.81 4.87 -9.00
C GLY A 171 -11.53 4.56 -8.25
N THR A 172 -10.48 4.17 -8.96
CA THR A 172 -9.17 3.89 -8.39
C THR A 172 -8.50 5.15 -7.83
N GLU A 173 -8.51 6.25 -8.60
CA GLU A 173 -8.00 7.55 -8.13
C GLU A 173 -8.69 8.00 -6.84
N LYS A 174 -10.02 8.00 -6.82
CA LYS A 174 -10.79 8.42 -5.63
C LYS A 174 -10.52 7.56 -4.41
N VAL A 175 -10.43 6.24 -4.59
CA VAL A 175 -10.12 5.32 -3.49
C VAL A 175 -8.78 5.65 -2.85
N ILE A 176 -7.76 5.87 -3.65
CA ILE A 176 -6.44 6.17 -3.13
C ILE A 176 -6.41 7.55 -2.50
N LYS A 177 -6.92 8.56 -3.19
CA LYS A 177 -6.86 9.94 -2.76
C LYS A 177 -7.67 10.21 -1.48
N ASP A 178 -8.89 9.72 -1.45
CA ASP A 178 -9.87 10.09 -0.43
C ASP A 178 -9.99 9.06 0.70
N HIS A 179 -9.70 7.77 0.42
CA HIS A 179 -10.06 6.67 1.31
C HIS A 179 -8.91 5.75 1.73
N SER A 180 -7.67 5.96 1.28
CA SER A 180 -6.57 5.10 1.72
C SER A 180 -5.53 5.84 2.56
N THR A 181 -5.06 5.17 3.61
CA THR A 181 -3.88 5.59 4.39
C THR A 181 -2.61 5.16 3.65
N ILE A 182 -2.63 3.95 3.09
CA ILE A 182 -1.53 3.32 2.36
C ILE A 182 -2.06 2.77 1.04
N GLY A 183 -1.31 2.97 -0.03
CA GLY A 183 -1.53 2.32 -1.31
C GLY A 183 -0.76 0.99 -1.42
N ILE A 184 -1.43 -0.07 -1.84
CA ILE A 184 -0.81 -1.35 -2.19
C ILE A 184 -1.04 -1.60 -3.67
N VAL A 185 -0.01 -1.45 -4.49
CA VAL A 185 -0.07 -1.79 -5.91
C VAL A 185 0.19 -3.27 -6.08
N VAL A 186 -0.77 -4.01 -6.58
CA VAL A 186 -0.59 -5.43 -6.91
C VAL A 186 -0.36 -5.57 -8.41
N THR A 187 0.83 -5.99 -8.78
CA THR A 187 1.20 -6.37 -10.16
C THR A 187 1.63 -7.84 -10.22
N THR A 188 2.05 -8.33 -11.38
CA THR A 188 2.42 -9.74 -11.57
C THR A 188 3.55 -9.91 -12.57
N ASP A 189 4.30 -10.98 -12.43
CA ASP A 189 5.27 -11.46 -13.41
C ASP A 189 4.66 -12.32 -14.53
N GLY A 190 3.34 -12.55 -14.49
CA GLY A 190 2.64 -13.40 -15.46
C GLY A 190 2.78 -14.91 -15.17
N SER A 191 3.34 -15.31 -14.03
CA SER A 191 3.55 -16.72 -13.69
C SER A 191 2.27 -17.48 -13.34
N PHE A 192 1.14 -16.80 -13.21
CA PHE A 192 -0.16 -17.42 -12.96
C PHE A 192 -1.22 -16.86 -13.93
N GLY A 193 -2.23 -17.70 -14.23
CA GLY A 193 -3.28 -17.35 -15.18
C GLY A 193 -2.88 -17.51 -16.63
N GLU A 194 -3.62 -16.87 -17.54
CA GLU A 194 -3.46 -17.04 -18.99
C GLU A 194 -2.85 -15.82 -19.68
N LEU A 195 -2.62 -14.73 -18.94
CA LEU A 195 -2.13 -13.46 -19.45
C LEU A 195 -0.62 -13.33 -19.16
N LYS A 196 0.12 -12.77 -20.10
CA LYS A 196 1.56 -12.62 -20.00
C LYS A 196 1.95 -11.32 -19.28
N ARG A 197 3.18 -11.23 -18.80
CA ARG A 197 3.73 -10.02 -18.17
C ARG A 197 3.54 -8.76 -19.02
N GLU A 198 3.75 -8.88 -20.33
CA GLU A 198 3.67 -7.77 -21.27
C GLU A 198 2.28 -7.12 -21.32
N ASP A 199 1.21 -7.91 -21.09
CA ASP A 199 -0.16 -7.41 -21.09
C ASP A 199 -0.44 -6.43 -19.93
N TYR A 200 0.38 -6.44 -18.88
CA TYR A 200 0.16 -5.66 -17.67
C TYR A 200 0.95 -4.34 -17.63
N LEU A 201 1.97 -4.16 -18.47
CA LEU A 201 2.93 -3.06 -18.37
C LEU A 201 2.29 -1.68 -18.45
N ASP A 202 1.42 -1.46 -19.45
CA ASP A 202 0.77 -0.16 -19.65
C ASP A 202 -0.15 0.21 -18.47
N ALA A 203 -0.89 -0.76 -17.95
CA ALA A 203 -1.76 -0.54 -16.80
C ALA A 203 -0.98 -0.34 -15.50
N GLU A 204 0.14 -1.04 -15.34
CA GLU A 204 1.06 -0.88 -14.21
C GLU A 204 1.66 0.52 -14.19
N GLU A 205 2.17 1.00 -15.33
CA GLU A 205 2.73 2.36 -15.45
C GLU A 205 1.69 3.43 -15.11
N LYS A 206 0.46 3.29 -15.62
CA LYS A 206 -0.64 4.22 -15.30
C LYS A 206 -0.95 4.26 -13.81
N VAL A 207 -1.17 3.10 -13.17
CA VAL A 207 -1.48 3.00 -11.74
C VAL A 207 -0.39 3.64 -10.89
N ILE A 208 0.85 3.31 -11.17
CA ILE A 208 1.99 3.82 -10.40
C ILE A 208 2.16 5.32 -10.63
N GLY A 209 2.00 5.78 -11.88
CA GLY A 209 2.04 7.21 -12.22
C GLY A 209 0.99 8.03 -11.47
N GLU A 210 -0.24 7.51 -11.35
CA GLU A 210 -1.30 8.15 -10.56
C GLU A 210 -0.95 8.23 -9.08
N LEU A 211 -0.47 7.14 -8.47
CA LEU A 211 -0.05 7.13 -7.08
C LEU A 211 1.07 8.13 -6.77
N ILE A 212 2.06 8.21 -7.64
CA ILE A 212 3.14 9.18 -7.54
C ILE A 212 2.57 10.61 -7.63
N SER A 213 1.63 10.87 -8.54
CA SER A 213 1.01 12.18 -8.71
C SER A 213 0.20 12.64 -7.50
N ILE A 214 -0.46 11.69 -6.83
CA ILE A 214 -1.24 11.93 -5.60
C ILE A 214 -0.31 12.17 -4.40
N GLY A 215 0.92 11.65 -4.42
CA GLY A 215 1.91 11.82 -3.36
C GLY A 215 1.61 11.02 -2.08
N LYS A 216 0.78 9.98 -2.16
CA LYS A 216 0.53 9.07 -1.03
C LYS A 216 1.59 7.99 -0.94
N PRO A 217 1.92 7.52 0.28
CA PRO A 217 2.84 6.41 0.44
C PRO A 217 2.23 5.13 -0.14
N PHE A 218 3.01 4.39 -0.90
CA PHE A 218 2.61 3.11 -1.47
C PHE A 218 3.80 2.18 -1.66
N ILE A 219 3.51 0.91 -1.80
CA ILE A 219 4.47 -0.13 -2.15
C ILE A 219 3.92 -0.99 -3.28
N ILE A 220 4.80 -1.75 -3.91
CA ILE A 220 4.45 -2.68 -4.99
C ILE A 220 4.57 -4.11 -4.49
N VAL A 221 3.50 -4.88 -4.58
CA VAL A 221 3.48 -6.33 -4.41
C VAL A 221 3.53 -6.97 -5.78
N LEU A 222 4.65 -7.62 -6.09
CA LEU A 222 4.83 -8.41 -7.30
C LEU A 222 4.33 -9.82 -7.06
N ASN A 223 3.08 -10.08 -7.45
CA ASN A 223 2.45 -11.39 -7.29
C ASN A 223 3.07 -12.41 -8.25
N THR A 224 3.66 -13.46 -7.70
CA THR A 224 4.40 -14.48 -8.43
C THR A 224 4.24 -15.84 -7.77
N THR A 225 4.29 -16.92 -8.56
CA THR A 225 4.36 -18.27 -8.03
C THR A 225 5.76 -18.68 -7.61
N HIS A 226 6.77 -17.93 -8.03
CA HIS A 226 8.20 -18.24 -7.80
C HIS A 226 8.98 -17.01 -7.29
N PRO A 227 8.81 -16.57 -6.04
CA PRO A 227 9.43 -15.35 -5.51
C PRO A 227 10.96 -15.32 -5.62
N ASP A 228 11.60 -16.49 -5.55
CA ASP A 228 13.06 -16.63 -5.57
C ASP A 228 13.67 -16.79 -6.96
N ASN A 229 12.85 -16.83 -8.01
CA ASN A 229 13.33 -17.00 -9.38
C ASN A 229 14.19 -15.78 -9.82
N PRO A 230 15.32 -15.97 -10.50
CA PRO A 230 16.13 -14.89 -11.07
C PRO A 230 15.36 -13.93 -11.97
N GLU A 231 14.39 -14.42 -12.76
CA GLU A 231 13.54 -13.59 -13.60
C GLU A 231 12.65 -12.65 -12.76
N THR A 232 12.02 -13.18 -11.70
CA THR A 232 11.21 -12.39 -10.77
C THR A 232 12.07 -11.33 -10.06
N ARG A 233 13.29 -11.67 -9.66
CA ARG A 233 14.24 -10.72 -9.08
C ARG A 233 14.61 -9.60 -10.06
N SER A 234 14.84 -9.95 -11.33
CA SER A 234 15.12 -8.93 -12.36
C SER A 234 13.95 -7.96 -12.56
N ILE A 235 12.71 -8.46 -12.57
CA ILE A 235 11.50 -7.61 -12.63
C ILE A 235 11.41 -6.72 -11.41
N LYS A 236 11.61 -7.29 -10.20
CA LYS A 236 11.65 -6.53 -8.94
C LYS A 236 12.65 -5.38 -9.00
N ASP A 237 13.90 -5.69 -9.36
CA ASP A 237 14.99 -4.70 -9.37
C ASP A 237 14.74 -3.60 -10.41
N ASN A 238 14.16 -3.95 -11.56
CA ASN A 238 13.75 -2.98 -12.57
C ASN A 238 12.66 -2.04 -12.03
N LEU A 239 11.57 -2.58 -11.48
CA LEU A 239 10.48 -1.78 -10.90
C LEU A 239 10.99 -0.88 -9.76
N GLN A 240 11.80 -1.43 -8.86
CA GLN A 240 12.35 -0.68 -7.73
C GLN A 240 13.28 0.45 -8.19
N SER A 241 14.10 0.22 -9.22
CA SER A 241 14.98 1.25 -9.77
C SER A 241 14.23 2.31 -10.57
N THR A 242 13.16 1.93 -11.27
CA THR A 242 12.36 2.84 -12.09
C THR A 242 11.50 3.78 -11.25
N TYR A 243 10.84 3.25 -10.24
CA TYR A 243 9.86 4.01 -9.46
C TYR A 243 10.37 4.47 -8.09
N ASN A 244 11.52 3.95 -7.65
CA ASN A 244 12.14 4.24 -6.35
C ASN A 244 11.18 3.99 -5.16
N VAL A 245 10.46 2.89 -5.21
CA VAL A 245 9.55 2.40 -4.16
C VAL A 245 9.86 0.93 -3.84
N PRO A 246 9.56 0.44 -2.63
CA PRO A 246 9.75 -0.97 -2.29
C PRO A 246 8.92 -1.89 -3.19
N VAL A 247 9.54 -2.96 -3.67
CA VAL A 247 8.88 -4.00 -4.46
C VAL A 247 9.08 -5.34 -3.78
N LEU A 248 7.98 -6.00 -3.41
CA LEU A 248 7.98 -7.27 -2.70
C LEU A 248 7.45 -8.39 -3.58
N PRO A 249 8.31 -9.33 -4.04
CA PRO A 249 7.85 -10.52 -4.75
C PRO A 249 7.25 -11.51 -3.75
N ILE A 250 5.97 -11.82 -3.90
CA ILE A 250 5.19 -12.65 -2.97
C ILE A 250 4.25 -13.55 -3.73
N ASN A 251 4.11 -14.80 -3.27
CA ASN A 251 3.02 -15.66 -3.71
C ASN A 251 1.75 -15.31 -2.93
N VAL A 252 0.93 -14.44 -3.50
CA VAL A 252 -0.28 -13.94 -2.84
C VAL A 252 -1.29 -15.04 -2.50
N GLU A 253 -1.35 -16.11 -3.29
CA GLU A 253 -2.25 -17.24 -2.99
C GLU A 253 -1.88 -17.97 -1.69
N ASN A 254 -0.60 -18.00 -1.34
CA ASN A 254 -0.08 -18.69 -0.15
C ASN A 254 0.43 -17.71 0.92
N MET A 255 0.09 -16.43 0.83
CA MET A 255 0.57 -15.39 1.73
C MET A 255 0.06 -15.59 3.16
N GLU A 256 0.96 -15.63 4.11
CA GLU A 256 0.70 -15.78 5.54
C GLU A 256 0.92 -14.47 6.32
N GLU A 257 0.63 -14.46 7.63
CA GLU A 257 0.75 -13.28 8.48
C GLU A 257 2.13 -12.62 8.47
N PRO A 258 3.28 -13.33 8.53
CA PRO A 258 4.59 -12.70 8.51
C PRO A 258 4.86 -11.87 7.26
N GLU A 259 4.42 -12.34 6.09
CA GLU A 259 4.56 -11.63 4.83
C GLU A 259 3.67 -10.38 4.79
N ILE A 260 2.44 -10.47 5.33
CA ILE A 260 1.54 -9.32 5.46
C ILE A 260 2.16 -8.25 6.36
N LEU A 261 2.72 -8.65 7.51
CA LEU A 261 3.40 -7.71 8.41
C LEU A 261 4.62 -7.07 7.77
N ASN A 262 5.39 -7.83 6.96
CA ASN A 262 6.50 -7.28 6.20
C ASN A 262 6.05 -6.25 5.15
N ILE A 263 4.94 -6.52 4.43
CA ILE A 263 4.31 -5.56 3.50
C ILE A 263 3.96 -4.26 4.23
N LEU A 264 3.30 -4.35 5.38
CA LEU A 264 2.89 -3.19 6.16
C LEU A 264 4.09 -2.44 6.76
N LYS A 265 5.15 -3.15 7.13
CA LYS A 265 6.41 -2.57 7.62
C LYS A 265 7.10 -1.75 6.53
N GLU A 266 7.29 -2.32 5.35
CA GLU A 266 7.87 -1.61 4.21
C GLU A 266 7.01 -0.39 3.82
N ALA A 267 5.69 -0.54 3.80
CA ALA A 267 4.79 0.57 3.55
C ALA A 267 4.87 1.68 4.61
N LEU A 268 5.12 1.33 5.88
CA LEU A 268 5.31 2.31 6.95
C LEU A 268 6.55 3.17 6.72
N TYR A 269 7.61 2.62 6.13
CA TYR A 269 8.84 3.36 5.83
C TYR A 269 8.67 4.38 4.69
N GLU A 270 7.65 4.22 3.85
CA GLU A 270 7.34 5.20 2.79
C GLU A 270 6.61 6.46 3.33
N PHE A 271 6.15 6.44 4.58
CA PHE A 271 5.57 7.64 5.18
C PHE A 271 6.63 8.68 5.51
N PRO A 272 6.29 9.97 5.41
CA PRO A 272 7.17 11.02 5.92
C PRO A 272 7.36 10.88 7.43
N VAL A 273 8.57 11.23 7.90
CA VAL A 273 8.88 11.22 9.34
C VAL A 273 7.98 12.25 10.04
N LEU A 274 7.24 11.81 11.06
CA LEU A 274 6.35 12.67 11.84
C LEU A 274 7.11 13.39 12.97
N ASP A 275 7.95 12.62 13.71
CA ASP A 275 8.68 13.10 14.86
C ASP A 275 10.12 12.57 14.86
N ILE A 276 11.04 13.40 15.31
CA ILE A 276 12.43 13.01 15.56
C ILE A 276 12.70 13.25 17.04
N ALA A 277 12.80 12.19 17.83
CA ALA A 277 13.27 12.27 19.20
C ALA A 277 14.80 12.15 19.21
N VAL A 278 15.46 13.16 19.77
CA VAL A 278 16.91 13.15 19.97
C VAL A 278 17.16 13.04 21.48
N ASP A 279 17.62 11.89 21.93
CA ASP A 279 18.03 11.71 23.30
C ASP A 279 19.49 12.16 23.44
N ILE A 280 19.67 13.28 24.12
CA ILE A 280 20.99 13.85 24.37
C ILE A 280 21.38 13.52 25.81
N PRO A 281 22.53 12.84 26.03
CA PRO A 281 23.05 12.58 27.37
C PRO A 281 23.11 13.87 28.19
N LYS A 282 22.72 13.79 29.48
CA LYS A 282 22.59 14.99 30.34
C LYS A 282 23.88 15.80 30.43
N TRP A 283 25.05 15.18 30.29
CA TRP A 283 26.34 15.87 30.31
C TRP A 283 26.55 16.81 29.12
N VAL A 284 25.92 16.56 27.98
CA VAL A 284 26.01 17.45 26.79
C VAL A 284 25.37 18.80 27.09
N ASN A 285 24.31 18.85 27.89
CA ASN A 285 23.61 20.07 28.28
C ASN A 285 24.45 21.00 29.18
N VAL A 286 25.55 20.50 29.73
CA VAL A 286 26.46 21.25 30.62
C VAL A 286 27.66 21.80 29.86
N LEU A 287 27.85 21.40 28.60
CA LEU A 287 28.93 21.89 27.75
C LEU A 287 28.72 23.35 27.33
N PRO A 288 29.78 24.13 27.21
CA PRO A 288 29.72 25.48 26.66
C PRO A 288 29.14 25.45 25.24
N HIS A 289 28.36 26.46 24.87
CA HIS A 289 27.75 26.55 23.55
C HIS A 289 28.73 26.61 22.37
N ASN A 290 30.01 26.81 22.62
CA ASN A 290 31.08 26.83 21.63
C ASN A 290 31.89 25.52 21.62
N ASP A 291 31.49 24.52 22.40
CA ASP A 291 32.11 23.20 22.33
C ASP A 291 31.79 22.56 20.96
N TYR A 292 32.77 21.83 20.40
CA TYR A 292 32.60 21.18 19.10
C TYR A 292 31.56 20.03 19.12
N LEU A 293 31.16 19.57 20.31
CA LEU A 293 30.14 18.54 20.52
C LEU A 293 28.72 19.12 20.64
N VAL A 294 28.55 20.43 20.68
CA VAL A 294 27.30 21.17 20.73
C VAL A 294 27.12 21.98 19.46
#